data_57bb0343d6cffa1c24146750acf75b4a
#
_entry.id   57bb0343d6cffa1c24146750acf75b4a
#
_cell.length_a   1.000
_cell.length_b   1.000
_cell.length_c   1.000
_cell.angle_alpha   90.00
_cell.angle_beta   90.00
_cell.angle_gamma   90.00
#
_symmetry.space_group_name_H-M   'P 1'
#
loop_
_entity.id
_entity.type
_entity.pdbx_description
1 polymer ?
#
loop_
_entity_poly.entity_id
_entity_poly.type
_entity_poly.pdbx_seq_one_letter_code
_entity_poly.pdbx_strand_id
1 'polypeptide(L)'
;MDATAVLFDMDHSAATYAVADALARDYRRLVLLTPRQQIARNVNYCSAIGIHRRLYEANAEIVLSAEPVSVRGGRLTWRNVFTGRTRDLDDVGVFVWSTPRVADDAVAKQLSEAGIDTRLIGDCMAPRNLLCAIHEGEAAALAL
;
A
#
# COMPACT_ATOMS: atom_id res chain seq x y z
N MET A 1 -15.53 -10.82 13.11
CA MET A 1 -15.59 -9.80 14.19
C MET A 1 -16.72 -8.82 13.89
N ASP A 2 -17.50 -8.45 14.90
CA ASP A 2 -18.60 -7.49 14.73
C ASP A 2 -18.10 -6.04 14.88
N ALA A 3 -17.21 -5.66 13.97
CA ALA A 3 -16.57 -4.34 13.93
C ALA A 3 -16.17 -3.99 12.50
N THR A 4 -15.77 -2.73 12.30
CA THR A 4 -15.28 -2.24 11.01
C THR A 4 -13.75 -2.38 10.93
N ALA A 5 -13.26 -2.99 9.86
CA ALA A 5 -11.86 -2.91 9.46
C ALA A 5 -11.66 -1.72 8.53
N VAL A 6 -10.61 -0.97 8.76
CA VAL A 6 -10.18 0.11 7.85
C VAL A 6 -8.81 -0.22 7.29
N LEU A 7 -8.68 -0.21 5.96
CA LEU A 7 -7.42 -0.33 5.25
C LEU A 7 -7.10 0.99 4.56
N PHE A 8 -6.01 1.64 5.00
CA PHE A 8 -5.48 2.83 4.34
C PHE A 8 -4.44 2.42 3.30
N ASP A 9 -4.76 2.64 2.03
CA ASP A 9 -3.96 2.20 0.89
C ASP A 9 -3.21 3.37 0.24
N MET A 10 -1.88 3.36 0.37
CA MET A 10 -0.96 4.25 -0.35
C MET A 10 -0.07 3.50 -1.34
N ASP A 11 0.03 2.16 -1.22
CA ASP A 11 0.92 1.34 -2.02
C ASP A 11 0.30 0.88 -3.36
N HIS A 12 -1.01 0.63 -3.37
CA HIS A 12 -1.78 0.20 -4.55
C HIS A 12 -1.28 -1.10 -5.19
N SER A 13 -0.52 -1.94 -4.46
CA SER A 13 -0.01 -3.22 -4.94
C SER A 13 -0.99 -4.37 -4.71
N ALA A 14 -0.76 -5.50 -5.38
CA ALA A 14 -1.57 -6.70 -5.20
C ALA A 14 -1.56 -7.22 -3.75
N ALA A 15 -0.44 -7.03 -3.02
CA ALA A 15 -0.33 -7.43 -1.62
C ALA A 15 -1.32 -6.69 -0.72
N THR A 16 -1.52 -5.38 -0.94
CA THR A 16 -2.51 -4.58 -0.21
C THR A 16 -3.92 -5.14 -0.36
N TYR A 17 -4.29 -5.58 -1.56
CA TYR A 17 -5.64 -6.13 -1.80
C TYR A 17 -5.80 -7.56 -1.30
N ALA A 18 -4.73 -8.33 -1.16
CA ALA A 18 -4.77 -9.61 -0.45
C ALA A 18 -5.09 -9.40 1.04
N VAL A 19 -4.57 -8.34 1.66
CA VAL A 19 -4.95 -7.93 3.02
C VAL A 19 -6.41 -7.47 3.07
N ALA A 20 -6.89 -6.70 2.09
CA ALA A 20 -8.29 -6.31 2.00
C ALA A 20 -9.23 -7.52 1.94
N ASP A 21 -8.89 -8.54 1.13
CA ASP A 21 -9.66 -9.79 1.04
C ASP A 21 -9.70 -10.54 2.38
N ALA A 22 -8.62 -10.55 3.16
CA ALA A 22 -8.59 -11.14 4.50
C ALA A 22 -9.46 -10.36 5.49
N LEU A 23 -9.33 -9.03 5.52
CA LEU A 23 -10.13 -8.18 6.38
C LEU A 23 -11.63 -8.27 6.08
N ALA A 24 -12.00 -8.35 4.80
CA ALA A 24 -13.41 -8.51 4.39
C ALA A 24 -14.04 -9.83 4.86
N ARG A 25 -13.23 -10.89 5.06
CA ARG A 25 -13.72 -12.18 5.61
C ARG A 25 -13.88 -12.15 7.12
N ASP A 26 -12.99 -11.44 7.82
CA ASP A 26 -12.86 -11.52 9.27
C ASP A 26 -13.70 -10.44 10.00
N TYR A 27 -14.05 -9.36 9.31
CA TYR A 27 -14.77 -8.21 9.86
C TYR A 27 -16.13 -8.03 9.18
N ARG A 28 -17.11 -7.50 9.93
CA ARG A 28 -18.46 -7.22 9.45
C ARG A 28 -18.49 -6.21 8.30
N ARG A 29 -17.56 -5.25 8.31
CA ARG A 29 -17.46 -4.17 7.32
C ARG A 29 -16.01 -3.89 6.99
N LEU A 30 -15.71 -3.69 5.72
CA LEU A 30 -14.43 -3.20 5.24
C LEU A 30 -14.58 -1.80 4.65
N VAL A 31 -13.77 -0.85 5.12
CA VAL A 31 -13.59 0.48 4.51
C VAL A 31 -12.18 0.57 3.98
N LEU A 32 -12.04 0.77 2.68
CA LEU A 32 -10.77 1.02 2.01
C LEU A 32 -10.63 2.52 1.78
N LEU A 33 -9.63 3.13 2.40
CA LEU A 33 -9.34 4.56 2.35
C LEU A 33 -8.07 4.81 1.54
N THR A 34 -8.10 5.72 0.58
CA THR A 34 -6.90 6.10 -0.17
C THR A 34 -6.88 7.58 -0.52
N PRO A 35 -5.72 8.27 -0.47
CA PRO A 35 -5.60 9.66 -0.93
C PRO A 35 -5.66 9.80 -2.45
N ARG A 36 -5.66 8.69 -3.18
CA ARG A 36 -5.71 8.64 -4.65
C ARG A 36 -7.15 8.69 -5.17
N GLN A 37 -7.27 8.95 -6.47
CA GLN A 37 -8.56 8.99 -7.19
C GLN A 37 -8.99 7.61 -7.71
N GLN A 38 -8.17 6.58 -7.53
CA GLN A 38 -8.44 5.21 -7.93
C GLN A 38 -7.67 4.24 -7.04
N ILE A 39 -8.15 3.00 -6.97
CA ILE A 39 -7.47 1.88 -6.33
C ILE A 39 -6.71 1.03 -7.36
N ALA A 40 -5.89 0.08 -6.91
CA ALA A 40 -5.18 -0.92 -7.71
C ALA A 40 -4.29 -0.34 -8.83
N ARG A 41 -3.76 0.87 -8.63
CA ARG A 41 -2.97 1.59 -9.64
C ARG A 41 -1.68 0.86 -10.04
N ASN A 42 -1.06 0.16 -9.09
CA ASN A 42 0.20 -0.57 -9.30
C ASN A 42 -0.01 -2.05 -9.63
N VAL A 43 -1.20 -2.39 -10.15
CA VAL A 43 -1.58 -3.74 -10.57
C VAL A 43 -1.90 -3.72 -12.06
N ASN A 44 -1.61 -4.81 -12.76
CA ASN A 44 -2.02 -4.91 -14.17
C ASN A 44 -3.55 -4.91 -14.31
N TYR A 45 -4.03 -4.48 -15.47
CA TYR A 45 -5.46 -4.28 -15.72
C TYR A 45 -6.31 -5.52 -15.43
N CYS A 46 -5.89 -6.70 -15.87
CA CYS A 46 -6.66 -7.94 -15.67
C CYS A 46 -6.81 -8.28 -14.18
N SER A 47 -5.72 -8.11 -13.40
CA SER A 47 -5.76 -8.32 -11.95
C SER A 47 -6.58 -7.25 -11.24
N ALA A 48 -6.55 -6.00 -11.70
CA ALA A 48 -7.35 -4.91 -11.13
C ALA A 48 -8.86 -5.20 -11.25
N ILE A 49 -9.33 -5.74 -12.39
CA ILE A 49 -10.72 -6.15 -12.55
C ILE A 49 -11.11 -7.19 -11.48
N GLY A 50 -10.26 -8.18 -11.24
CA GLY A 50 -10.49 -9.20 -10.21
C GLY A 50 -10.55 -8.62 -8.80
N ILE A 51 -9.68 -7.64 -8.49
CA ILE A 51 -9.69 -6.92 -7.21
C ILE A 51 -11.00 -6.16 -7.04
N HIS A 52 -11.39 -5.36 -8.02
CA HIS A 52 -12.66 -4.62 -7.97
C HIS A 52 -13.84 -5.56 -7.73
N ARG A 53 -13.93 -6.67 -8.51
CA ARG A 53 -15.00 -7.64 -8.35
C ARG A 53 -15.10 -8.14 -6.91
N ARG A 54 -14.01 -8.62 -6.31
CA ARG A 54 -14.01 -9.14 -4.94
C ARG A 54 -14.40 -8.09 -3.90
N LEU A 55 -13.91 -6.86 -4.04
CA LEU A 55 -14.28 -5.77 -3.13
C LEU A 55 -15.77 -5.43 -3.23
N TYR A 56 -16.36 -5.43 -4.43
CA TYR A 56 -17.79 -5.22 -4.62
C TYR A 56 -18.62 -6.39 -4.09
N GLU A 57 -18.20 -7.64 -4.33
CA GLU A 57 -18.85 -8.84 -3.77
C GLU A 57 -18.84 -8.83 -2.24
N ALA A 58 -17.76 -8.31 -1.63
CA ALA A 58 -17.62 -8.13 -0.18
C ALA A 58 -18.36 -6.89 0.36
N ASN A 59 -19.04 -6.10 -0.48
CA ASN A 59 -19.64 -4.81 -0.12
C ASN A 59 -18.66 -3.86 0.58
N ALA A 60 -17.38 -3.87 0.18
CA ALA A 60 -16.37 -2.98 0.72
C ALA A 60 -16.68 -1.53 0.34
N GLU A 61 -16.62 -0.63 1.31
CA GLU A 61 -16.73 0.81 1.05
C GLU A 61 -15.38 1.36 0.61
N ILE A 62 -15.33 1.93 -0.59
CA ILE A 62 -14.11 2.53 -1.16
C ILE A 62 -14.23 4.05 -1.06
N VAL A 63 -13.39 4.66 -0.23
CA VAL A 63 -13.34 6.11 0.00
C VAL A 63 -12.08 6.66 -0.66
N LEU A 64 -12.26 7.27 -1.82
CA LEU A 64 -11.21 7.87 -2.61
C LEU A 64 -10.91 9.31 -2.16
N SER A 65 -9.71 9.80 -2.49
CA SER A 65 -9.27 11.16 -2.21
C SER A 65 -9.38 11.50 -0.72
N ALA A 66 -9.06 10.55 0.15
CA ALA A 66 -9.21 10.67 1.59
C ALA A 66 -7.98 10.12 2.33
N GLU A 67 -7.63 10.78 3.42
CA GLU A 67 -6.51 10.40 4.28
C GLU A 67 -6.92 10.41 5.76
N PRO A 68 -6.34 9.52 6.60
CA PRO A 68 -6.62 9.48 8.01
C PRO A 68 -6.01 10.72 8.70
N VAL A 69 -6.74 11.27 9.66
CA VAL A 69 -6.29 12.36 10.54
C VAL A 69 -5.97 11.84 11.92
N SER A 70 -6.86 11.00 12.47
CA SER A 70 -6.65 10.39 13.78
C SER A 70 -7.44 9.09 13.93
N VAL A 71 -6.88 8.16 14.72
CA VAL A 71 -7.56 6.93 15.14
C VAL A 71 -7.49 6.86 16.65
N ARG A 72 -8.63 6.94 17.33
CA ARG A 72 -8.70 6.91 18.80
C ARG A 72 -10.03 6.33 19.28
N GLY A 73 -9.98 5.44 20.26
CA GLY A 73 -11.16 4.92 20.95
C GLY A 73 -12.19 4.28 20.00
N GLY A 74 -11.75 3.53 18.99
CA GLY A 74 -12.66 2.92 18.01
C GLY A 74 -13.25 3.90 16.98
N ARG A 75 -12.73 5.14 16.91
CA ARG A 75 -13.15 6.14 15.93
C ARG A 75 -11.99 6.53 15.03
N LEU A 76 -12.22 6.55 13.73
CA LEU A 76 -11.35 7.12 12.72
C LEU A 76 -11.92 8.46 12.26
N THR A 77 -11.13 9.53 12.38
CA THR A 77 -11.38 10.79 11.65
C THR A 77 -10.53 10.81 10.39
N TRP A 78 -11.14 11.03 9.25
CA TRP A 78 -10.45 11.19 7.97
C TRP A 78 -10.85 12.48 7.28
N ARG A 79 -10.03 12.99 6.39
CA ARG A 79 -10.32 14.20 5.61
C ARG A 79 -10.21 13.96 4.11
N ASN A 80 -11.00 14.69 3.34
CA ASN A 80 -10.86 14.74 1.90
C ASN A 80 -9.64 15.61 1.52
N VAL A 81 -8.73 15.07 0.69
CA VAL A 81 -7.44 15.72 0.36
C VAL A 81 -7.60 17.00 -0.47
N PHE A 82 -8.71 17.18 -1.18
CA PHE A 82 -8.95 18.36 -1.99
C PHE A 82 -9.67 19.48 -1.23
N THR A 83 -10.63 19.12 -0.37
CA THR A 83 -11.51 20.09 0.28
C THR A 83 -11.13 20.35 1.74
N GLY A 84 -10.31 19.50 2.34
CA GLY A 84 -10.00 19.53 3.77
C GLY A 84 -11.16 19.14 4.70
N ARG A 85 -12.35 18.86 4.15
CA ARG A 85 -13.52 18.47 4.96
C ARG A 85 -13.27 17.14 5.65
N THR A 86 -13.56 17.10 6.94
CA THR A 86 -13.41 15.91 7.78
C THR A 86 -14.72 15.12 7.89
N ARG A 87 -14.58 13.83 8.13
CA ARG A 87 -15.67 12.91 8.50
C ARG A 87 -15.17 11.92 9.53
N ASP A 88 -16.10 11.44 10.34
CA ASP A 88 -15.83 10.41 11.33
C ASP A 88 -16.45 9.08 10.90
N LEU A 89 -15.77 8.01 11.26
CA LEU A 89 -16.20 6.63 11.17
C LEU A 89 -16.05 5.99 12.55
N ASP A 90 -17.16 5.55 13.12
CA ASP A 90 -17.22 4.86 14.40
C ASP A 90 -17.12 3.34 14.23
N ASP A 91 -16.96 2.62 15.34
CA ASP A 91 -16.92 1.16 15.37
C ASP A 91 -15.71 0.56 14.64
N VAL A 92 -14.58 1.26 14.67
CA VAL A 92 -13.33 0.79 14.08
C VAL A 92 -12.64 -0.18 15.03
N GLY A 93 -12.66 -1.47 14.67
CA GLY A 93 -11.99 -2.54 15.42
C GLY A 93 -10.52 -2.71 15.05
N VAL A 94 -10.17 -2.39 13.80
CA VAL A 94 -8.78 -2.44 13.33
C VAL A 94 -8.54 -1.35 12.28
N PHE A 95 -7.36 -0.74 12.36
CA PHE A 95 -6.83 0.16 11.34
C PHE A 95 -5.50 -0.39 10.82
N VAL A 96 -5.46 -0.69 9.54
CA VAL A 96 -4.28 -1.21 8.82
C VAL A 96 -3.87 -0.18 7.78
N TRP A 97 -2.56 0.03 7.61
CA TRP A 97 -2.04 0.91 6.56
C TRP A 97 -1.05 0.17 5.69
N SER A 98 -1.08 0.49 4.41
CA SER A 98 -0.13 0.01 3.41
C SER A 98 0.56 1.22 2.79
N THR A 99 1.85 1.38 3.08
CA THR A 99 2.66 2.50 2.59
C THR A 99 3.59 2.06 1.48
N PRO A 100 4.08 2.98 0.64
CA PRO A 100 5.16 2.69 -0.28
C PRO A 100 6.36 2.12 0.45
N ARG A 101 7.07 1.21 -0.21
CA ARG A 101 8.29 0.62 0.30
C ARG A 101 9.42 1.65 0.31
N VAL A 102 10.32 1.52 1.28
CA VAL A 102 11.52 2.35 1.40
C VAL A 102 12.72 1.50 1.05
N ALA A 103 13.68 2.06 0.33
CA ALA A 103 14.93 1.39 0.01
C ALA A 103 15.73 1.12 1.29
N ASP A 104 16.26 -0.10 1.42
CA ASP A 104 17.22 -0.46 2.47
C ASP A 104 18.61 -0.57 1.87
N ASP A 105 19.43 0.44 2.10
CA ASP A 105 20.79 0.57 1.61
C ASP A 105 21.86 0.37 2.71
N ALA A 106 21.46 -0.12 3.89
CA ALA A 106 22.34 -0.22 5.07
C ALA A 106 23.60 -1.05 4.80
N VAL A 107 23.44 -2.20 4.10
CA VAL A 107 24.58 -3.05 3.75
C VAL A 107 25.54 -2.37 2.77
N ALA A 108 25.00 -1.65 1.78
CA ALA A 108 25.84 -0.94 0.80
C ALA A 108 26.66 0.18 1.45
N LYS A 109 26.09 0.88 2.42
CA LYS A 109 26.82 1.91 3.21
C LYS A 109 27.97 1.27 3.97
N GLN A 110 27.76 0.15 4.66
CA GLN A 110 28.81 -0.57 5.40
C GLN A 110 29.93 -1.07 4.47
N LEU A 111 29.60 -1.60 3.30
CA LEU A 111 30.59 -2.04 2.31
C LEU A 111 31.40 -0.87 1.76
N SER A 112 30.75 0.24 1.46
CA SER A 112 31.41 1.47 1.00
C SER A 112 32.38 2.02 2.06
N GLU A 113 31.97 2.04 3.33
CA GLU A 113 32.83 2.44 4.46
C GLU A 113 34.04 1.51 4.63
N ALA A 114 33.91 0.23 4.27
CA ALA A 114 34.99 -0.75 4.25
C ALA A 114 35.89 -0.64 2.99
N GLY A 115 35.64 0.34 2.10
CA GLY A 115 36.40 0.54 0.87
C GLY A 115 36.06 -0.44 -0.26
N ILE A 116 34.94 -1.15 -0.15
CA ILE A 116 34.48 -2.08 -1.18
C ILE A 116 33.62 -1.32 -2.19
N ASP A 117 34.01 -1.38 -3.46
CA ASP A 117 33.19 -0.78 -4.54
C ASP A 117 31.86 -1.51 -4.63
N THR A 118 30.78 -0.76 -4.52
CA THR A 118 29.43 -1.31 -4.35
C THR A 118 28.44 -0.60 -5.26
N ARG A 119 27.69 -1.38 -6.03
CA ARG A 119 26.60 -0.87 -6.86
C ARG A 119 25.27 -1.34 -6.34
N LEU A 120 24.37 -0.39 -6.04
CA LEU A 120 22.99 -0.65 -5.65
C LEU A 120 22.14 -0.96 -6.88
N ILE A 121 21.31 -2.00 -6.78
CA ILE A 121 20.34 -2.39 -7.81
C ILE A 121 19.04 -2.89 -7.16
N GLY A 122 17.93 -2.88 -7.90
CA GLY A 122 16.65 -3.38 -7.43
C GLY A 122 16.09 -2.59 -6.25
N ASP A 123 15.42 -3.29 -5.32
CA ASP A 123 14.67 -2.67 -4.23
C ASP A 123 15.56 -1.95 -3.20
N CYS A 124 16.84 -2.30 -3.10
CA CYS A 124 17.78 -1.58 -2.24
C CYS A 124 18.21 -0.22 -2.83
N MET A 125 18.08 0.00 -4.15
CA MET A 125 18.25 1.30 -4.79
C MET A 125 16.94 2.09 -4.79
N ALA A 126 15.86 1.47 -5.29
CA ALA A 126 14.53 2.08 -5.35
C ALA A 126 13.46 0.98 -5.47
N PRO A 127 12.67 0.73 -4.42
CA PRO A 127 11.63 -0.30 -4.47
C PRO A 127 10.61 -0.05 -5.56
N ARG A 128 10.48 -0.98 -6.51
CA ARG A 128 9.54 -0.90 -7.64
C ARG A 128 8.91 -2.25 -7.89
N ASN A 129 9.35 -2.96 -8.92
CA ASN A 129 8.84 -4.27 -9.30
C ASN A 129 10.00 -5.16 -9.79
N LEU A 130 9.70 -6.47 -9.91
CA LEU A 130 10.69 -7.47 -10.32
C LEU A 130 11.30 -7.17 -11.68
N LEU A 131 10.53 -6.64 -12.63
CA LEU A 131 11.04 -6.28 -13.97
C LEU A 131 12.15 -5.24 -13.90
N CYS A 132 11.96 -4.19 -13.08
CA CYS A 132 12.99 -3.17 -12.85
C CYS A 132 14.25 -3.78 -12.25
N ALA A 133 14.11 -4.65 -11.24
CA ALA A 133 15.25 -5.30 -10.58
C ALA A 133 16.04 -6.19 -11.55
N ILE A 134 15.35 -6.93 -12.42
CA ILE A 134 16.01 -7.77 -13.45
C ILE A 134 16.80 -6.90 -14.45
N HIS A 135 16.20 -5.83 -14.99
CA HIS A 135 16.85 -4.94 -15.94
C HIS A 135 18.06 -4.22 -15.32
N GLU A 136 17.95 -3.79 -14.05
CA GLU A 136 19.07 -3.16 -13.35
C GLU A 136 20.19 -4.15 -13.08
N GLY A 137 19.88 -5.41 -12.75
CA GLY A 137 20.86 -6.48 -12.59
C GLY A 137 21.60 -6.76 -13.90
N GLU A 138 20.87 -6.87 -15.02
CA GLU A 138 21.46 -7.03 -16.35
C GLU A 138 22.38 -5.85 -16.72
N ALA A 139 21.89 -4.61 -16.56
CA ALA A 139 22.66 -3.42 -16.86
C ALA A 139 23.92 -3.30 -15.96
N ALA A 140 23.84 -3.74 -14.70
CA ALA A 140 24.99 -3.77 -13.82
C ALA A 140 26.03 -4.80 -14.28
N ALA A 141 25.60 -6.01 -14.68
CA ALA A 141 26.49 -7.06 -15.15
C ALA A 141 27.19 -6.72 -16.47
N LEU A 142 26.49 -6.02 -17.38
CA LEU A 142 27.09 -5.58 -18.65
C LEU A 142 28.08 -4.40 -18.50
N ALA A 143 28.10 -3.75 -17.35
CA ALA A 143 28.98 -2.62 -17.06
C ALA A 143 30.22 -3.01 -16.24
N LEU A 144 30.42 -4.30 -15.96
CA LEU A 144 31.64 -4.88 -15.35
C LEU A 144 32.68 -5.16 -16.42
#